data_d4a3dead4ba752ba754068e9782359f3
#
_entry.id   d4a3dead4ba752ba754068e9782359f3
#
_cell.length_a   1.000
_cell.length_b   1.000
_cell.length_c   1.000
_cell.angle_alpha   90.00
_cell.angle_beta   90.00
_cell.angle_gamma   90.00
#
_symmetry.space_group_name_H-M   'P 1'
#
loop_
_entity.id
_entity.type
_entity.pdbx_description
1 polymer ?
#
loop_
_entity_poly.entity_id
_entity_poly.type
_entity_poly.pdbx_seq_one_letter_code
_entity_poly.pdbx_strand_id
1 'polypeptide(L)'
;MDNSIEGWKMCRDKKDELTGQVTTLTKKLKDLAIPQEDPREAYWNSKYPKKTIVYKRTEKDGNYSIDVRNYFQINDFNLLKIVEDNKLNVGTFDERALKCLNWVKANITYISDKTEYGISEFWCYAYQTLKHKKGDCEDGSIVLANLMIIAKIPYWRVRINAGNVSGGGHAYTTYCRETDEQFVVLDWCYWYKSIPVSERKLHSEEADYYGIWFSWNQKYSFGAMETMSGMEGFKRVK
;
A
#
# COMPACT_ATOMS: atom_id res chain seq x y z
N MET A 1 -6.67 54.85 -44.46
CA MET A 1 -6.48 54.91 -42.98
C MET A 1 -7.27 53.85 -42.21
N ASP A 2 -7.68 52.74 -42.84
CA ASP A 2 -8.62 51.81 -42.22
C ASP A 2 -8.02 50.49 -41.72
N ASN A 3 -6.83 50.13 -42.19
CA ASN A 3 -6.20 48.84 -41.87
C ASN A 3 -5.64 48.73 -40.42
N SER A 4 -5.49 49.87 -39.69
CA SER A 4 -4.96 49.81 -38.31
C SER A 4 -6.04 49.47 -37.27
N ILE A 5 -7.29 49.87 -37.51
CA ILE A 5 -8.38 49.62 -36.59
C ILE A 5 -8.83 48.15 -36.61
N GLU A 6 -8.89 47.53 -37.79
CA GLU A 6 -9.20 46.10 -37.95
C GLU A 6 -8.11 45.21 -37.30
N GLY A 7 -6.84 45.57 -37.49
CA GLY A 7 -5.74 44.87 -36.85
C GLY A 7 -5.81 44.90 -35.31
N TRP A 8 -6.14 46.06 -34.75
CA TRP A 8 -6.34 46.20 -33.29
C TRP A 8 -7.55 45.43 -32.77
N LYS A 9 -8.62 45.34 -33.53
CA LYS A 9 -9.85 44.58 -33.18
C LYS A 9 -9.54 43.10 -33.18
N MET A 10 -8.91 42.57 -34.22
CA MET A 10 -8.46 41.16 -34.29
C MET A 10 -7.51 40.79 -33.13
N CYS A 11 -6.57 41.67 -32.77
CA CYS A 11 -5.69 41.39 -31.63
C CYS A 11 -6.46 41.34 -30.28
N ARG A 12 -7.46 42.19 -30.12
CA ARG A 12 -8.30 42.21 -28.89
C ARG A 12 -9.14 40.93 -28.82
N ASP A 13 -9.84 40.57 -29.89
CA ASP A 13 -10.70 39.37 -29.94
C ASP A 13 -9.88 38.11 -29.66
N LYS A 14 -8.67 38.01 -30.23
CA LYS A 14 -7.75 36.90 -30.01
C LYS A 14 -7.22 36.83 -28.55
N LYS A 15 -6.98 38.02 -27.94
CA LYS A 15 -6.60 38.11 -26.52
C LYS A 15 -7.73 37.65 -25.61
N ASP A 16 -8.97 38.04 -25.90
CA ASP A 16 -10.13 37.66 -25.08
C ASP A 16 -10.44 36.17 -25.21
N GLU A 17 -10.29 35.60 -26.42
CA GLU A 17 -10.40 34.17 -26.66
C GLU A 17 -9.32 33.37 -25.87
N LEU A 18 -8.05 33.80 -25.93
CA LEU A 18 -6.94 33.18 -25.20
C LEU A 18 -7.14 33.29 -23.68
N THR A 19 -7.64 34.41 -23.20
CA THR A 19 -7.96 34.61 -21.78
C THR A 19 -9.05 33.64 -21.32
N GLY A 20 -10.09 33.44 -22.15
CA GLY A 20 -11.15 32.45 -21.89
C GLY A 20 -10.61 31.02 -21.85
N GLN A 21 -9.73 30.66 -22.81
CA GLN A 21 -9.10 29.33 -22.84
C GLN A 21 -8.20 29.09 -21.62
N VAL A 22 -7.39 30.08 -21.22
CA VAL A 22 -6.54 30.02 -20.01
C VAL A 22 -7.40 29.83 -18.75
N THR A 23 -8.50 30.58 -18.63
CA THR A 23 -9.41 30.48 -17.49
C THR A 23 -10.05 29.09 -17.41
N THR A 24 -10.49 28.57 -18.57
CA THR A 24 -11.09 27.22 -18.65
C THR A 24 -10.08 26.11 -18.33
N LEU A 25 -8.85 26.23 -18.84
CA LEU A 25 -7.76 25.29 -18.56
C LEU A 25 -7.31 25.36 -17.10
N THR A 26 -7.25 26.56 -16.52
CA THR A 26 -6.92 26.75 -15.12
C THR A 26 -7.99 26.15 -14.21
N LYS A 27 -9.29 26.27 -14.57
CA LYS A 27 -10.37 25.62 -13.85
C LYS A 27 -10.28 24.09 -13.97
N LYS A 28 -10.06 23.55 -15.17
CA LYS A 28 -9.85 22.11 -15.37
C LYS A 28 -8.62 21.59 -14.62
N LEU A 29 -7.53 22.34 -14.57
CA LEU A 29 -6.35 22.00 -13.79
C LEU A 29 -6.64 22.03 -12.27
N LYS A 30 -7.42 22.99 -11.79
CA LYS A 30 -7.87 23.02 -10.38
C LYS A 30 -8.78 21.83 -10.07
N ASP A 31 -9.70 21.48 -10.94
CA ASP A 31 -10.60 20.33 -10.78
C ASP A 31 -9.83 18.98 -10.85
N LEU A 32 -8.69 18.95 -11.55
CA LEU A 32 -7.78 17.80 -11.63
C LEU A 32 -6.72 17.78 -10.50
N ALA A 33 -6.40 18.92 -9.90
CA ALA A 33 -5.24 19.09 -9.01
C ALA A 33 -5.55 18.97 -7.51
N ILE A 34 -6.81 18.79 -7.12
CA ILE A 34 -7.18 18.43 -5.76
C ILE A 34 -7.76 17.02 -5.84
N PRO A 35 -6.97 15.96 -5.59
CA PRO A 35 -7.58 14.72 -5.18
C PRO A 35 -8.38 15.08 -3.91
N GLN A 36 -9.71 15.07 -3.97
CA GLN A 36 -10.50 15.07 -2.72
C GLN A 36 -9.96 13.90 -1.91
N GLU A 37 -9.37 14.21 -0.76
CA GLU A 37 -8.84 13.18 0.13
C GLU A 37 -9.99 12.22 0.40
N ASP A 38 -9.82 10.95 0.09
CA ASP A 38 -10.85 9.94 0.34
C ASP A 38 -11.21 10.01 1.83
N PRO A 39 -12.47 10.29 2.20
CA PRO A 39 -12.86 10.40 3.62
C PRO A 39 -12.46 9.17 4.44
N ARG A 40 -12.33 8.01 3.78
CA ARG A 40 -11.85 6.77 4.38
C ARG A 40 -10.36 6.83 4.70
N GLU A 41 -9.58 7.50 3.85
CA GLU A 41 -8.16 7.77 4.12
C GLU A 41 -8.00 8.61 5.39
N ALA A 42 -8.76 9.70 5.50
CA ALA A 42 -8.75 10.57 6.68
C ALA A 42 -9.17 9.79 7.95
N TYR A 43 -10.22 8.99 7.87
CA TYR A 43 -10.67 8.13 8.96
C TYR A 43 -9.53 7.21 9.46
N TRP A 44 -8.92 6.43 8.55
CA TRP A 44 -7.88 5.48 8.93
C TRP A 44 -6.61 6.15 9.44
N ASN A 45 -6.28 7.32 8.90
CA ASN A 45 -5.12 8.09 9.33
C ASN A 45 -5.32 8.72 10.72
N SER A 46 -6.56 8.92 11.17
CA SER A 46 -6.89 9.47 12.48
C SER A 46 -7.17 8.40 13.54
N LYS A 47 -7.59 7.21 13.14
CA LYS A 47 -8.05 6.16 14.06
C LYS A 47 -6.96 5.65 15.01
N TYR A 48 -5.72 5.60 14.54
CA TYR A 48 -4.60 5.08 15.32
C TYR A 48 -3.50 6.13 15.49
N PRO A 49 -2.88 6.22 16.68
CA PRO A 49 -1.78 7.14 16.93
C PRO A 49 -0.60 6.84 16.00
N LYS A 50 -0.20 7.84 15.23
CA LYS A 50 0.99 7.77 14.39
C LYS A 50 2.22 7.74 15.28
N LYS A 51 3.17 6.86 14.97
CA LYS A 51 4.44 6.73 15.68
C LYS A 51 5.51 6.37 14.67
N THR A 52 6.63 7.07 14.69
CA THR A 52 7.79 6.68 13.87
C THR A 52 8.34 5.36 14.38
N ILE A 53 8.35 4.35 13.53
CA ILE A 53 8.92 3.03 13.81
C ILE A 53 10.17 2.87 12.98
N VAL A 54 11.25 2.49 13.65
CA VAL A 54 12.57 2.32 13.05
C VAL A 54 13.05 0.91 13.32
N TYR A 55 13.36 0.17 12.26
CA TYR A 55 14.04 -1.10 12.33
C TYR A 55 15.57 -0.87 12.40
N LYS A 56 16.25 -1.55 13.31
CA LYS A 56 17.71 -1.52 13.43
C LYS A 56 18.30 -2.73 12.72
N ARG A 57 18.87 -2.51 11.56
CA ARG A 57 19.50 -3.54 10.76
C ARG A 57 21.01 -3.52 10.95
N THR A 58 21.59 -4.66 11.25
CA THR A 58 23.04 -4.84 11.36
C THR A 58 23.58 -5.50 10.11
N GLU A 59 24.52 -4.87 9.43
CA GLU A 59 25.23 -5.40 8.27
C GLU A 59 26.75 -5.42 8.57
N LYS A 60 27.53 -6.03 7.66
CA LYS A 60 28.98 -6.16 7.82
C LYS A 60 29.71 -4.82 7.93
N ASP A 61 29.18 -3.80 7.29
CA ASP A 61 29.73 -2.45 7.19
C ASP A 61 29.13 -1.46 8.22
N GLY A 62 28.16 -1.89 9.04
CA GLY A 62 27.59 -1.05 10.10
C GLY A 62 26.18 -1.36 10.53
N ASN A 63 25.68 -0.50 11.41
CA ASN A 63 24.31 -0.52 11.90
C ASN A 63 23.49 0.57 11.22
N TYR A 64 22.38 0.19 10.65
CA TYR A 64 21.45 1.07 9.94
C TYR A 64 20.17 1.23 10.73
N SER A 65 19.64 2.44 10.77
CA SER A 65 18.31 2.75 11.32
C SER A 65 17.37 3.05 10.15
N ILE A 66 16.46 2.15 9.86
CA ILE A 66 15.57 2.22 8.69
C ILE A 66 14.16 2.52 9.19
N ASP A 67 13.59 3.64 8.76
CA ASP A 67 12.15 3.88 8.94
C ASP A 67 11.38 2.80 8.17
N VAL A 68 10.46 2.10 8.84
CA VAL A 68 9.75 0.97 8.23
C VAL A 68 8.99 1.34 6.95
N ARG A 69 8.62 2.61 6.78
CA ARG A 69 7.98 3.10 5.56
C ARG A 69 8.89 3.03 4.33
N ASN A 70 10.21 3.05 4.51
CA ASN A 70 11.18 2.94 3.43
C ASN A 70 11.20 1.56 2.76
N TYR A 71 10.55 0.55 3.36
CA TYR A 71 10.33 -0.74 2.73
C TYR A 71 9.28 -0.68 1.60
N PHE A 72 8.54 0.42 1.46
CA PHE A 72 7.67 0.64 0.30
C PHE A 72 8.44 1.25 -0.87
N GLN A 73 8.77 0.40 -1.84
CA GLN A 73 9.57 0.73 -3.02
C GLN A 73 8.71 0.74 -4.30
N ILE A 74 7.65 1.53 -4.28
CA ILE A 74 6.60 1.52 -5.33
C ILE A 74 7.07 1.95 -6.72
N ASN A 75 8.28 2.49 -6.84
CA ASN A 75 8.88 2.89 -8.11
C ASN A 75 9.96 1.89 -8.58
N ASP A 76 10.15 0.77 -7.90
CA ASP A 76 11.09 -0.27 -8.32
C ASP A 76 10.66 -0.89 -9.64
N PHE A 77 11.56 -0.92 -10.62
CA PHE A 77 11.28 -1.40 -11.98
C PHE A 77 10.80 -2.85 -12.01
N ASN A 78 11.39 -3.72 -11.21
CA ASN A 78 11.04 -5.14 -11.21
C ASN A 78 9.65 -5.37 -10.61
N LEU A 79 9.31 -4.65 -9.54
CA LEU A 79 7.97 -4.69 -8.95
C LEU A 79 6.91 -4.17 -9.93
N LEU A 80 7.17 -3.04 -10.61
CA LEU A 80 6.29 -2.51 -11.64
C LEU A 80 6.07 -3.53 -12.77
N LYS A 81 7.16 -4.12 -13.25
CA LYS A 81 7.10 -5.15 -14.30
C LYS A 81 6.32 -6.39 -13.88
N ILE A 82 6.48 -6.86 -12.64
CA ILE A 82 5.71 -7.99 -12.11
C ILE A 82 4.21 -7.69 -12.15
N VAL A 83 3.80 -6.49 -11.71
CA VAL A 83 2.38 -6.10 -11.71
C VAL A 83 1.81 -6.06 -13.12
N GLU A 84 2.56 -5.52 -14.08
CA GLU A 84 2.15 -5.41 -15.48
C GLU A 84 2.07 -6.78 -16.16
N ASP A 85 3.17 -7.56 -16.14
CA ASP A 85 3.28 -8.86 -16.82
C ASP A 85 2.23 -9.85 -16.32
N ASN A 86 1.89 -9.81 -15.04
CA ASN A 86 0.93 -10.72 -14.41
C ASN A 86 -0.48 -10.12 -14.27
N LYS A 87 -0.72 -8.92 -14.81
CA LYS A 87 -2.01 -8.21 -14.77
C LYS A 87 -2.60 -8.13 -13.35
N LEU A 88 -1.74 -7.89 -12.35
CA LEU A 88 -2.15 -7.81 -10.96
C LEU A 88 -3.01 -6.56 -10.68
N ASN A 89 -2.95 -5.56 -11.55
CA ASN A 89 -3.69 -4.31 -11.50
C ASN A 89 -5.07 -4.36 -12.19
N VAL A 90 -5.53 -5.53 -12.61
CA VAL A 90 -6.80 -5.70 -13.34
C VAL A 90 -7.87 -6.29 -12.40
N GLY A 91 -9.09 -5.75 -12.45
CA GLY A 91 -10.24 -6.16 -11.64
C GLY A 91 -10.51 -5.22 -10.47
N THR A 92 -11.37 -5.64 -9.55
CA THR A 92 -11.67 -4.95 -8.29
C THR A 92 -10.44 -4.92 -7.36
N PHE A 93 -10.44 -4.09 -6.34
CA PHE A 93 -9.32 -4.10 -5.38
C PHE A 93 -9.21 -5.44 -4.63
N ASP A 94 -10.34 -6.09 -4.32
CA ASP A 94 -10.37 -7.41 -3.68
C ASP A 94 -9.72 -8.48 -4.58
N GLU A 95 -10.02 -8.47 -5.88
CA GLU A 95 -9.40 -9.37 -6.86
C GLU A 95 -7.90 -9.10 -7.02
N ARG A 96 -7.49 -7.81 -7.06
CA ARG A 96 -6.08 -7.43 -7.14
C ARG A 96 -5.32 -7.87 -5.89
N ALA A 97 -5.89 -7.67 -4.70
CA ALA A 97 -5.29 -8.10 -3.45
C ALA A 97 -5.04 -9.62 -3.42
N LEU A 98 -6.04 -10.40 -3.86
CA LEU A 98 -5.91 -11.85 -3.96
C LEU A 98 -4.88 -12.29 -5.01
N LYS A 99 -4.85 -11.62 -6.18
CA LYS A 99 -3.83 -11.89 -7.22
C LYS A 99 -2.42 -11.63 -6.70
N CYS A 100 -2.21 -10.49 -6.00
CA CYS A 100 -0.92 -10.17 -5.40
C CYS A 100 -0.50 -11.24 -4.36
N LEU A 101 -1.42 -11.64 -3.47
CA LEU A 101 -1.16 -12.69 -2.48
C LEU A 101 -0.77 -14.02 -3.16
N ASN A 102 -1.54 -14.45 -4.15
CA ASN A 102 -1.29 -15.70 -4.86
C ASN A 102 0.04 -15.65 -5.63
N TRP A 103 0.38 -14.49 -6.19
CA TRP A 103 1.67 -14.29 -6.85
C TRP A 103 2.84 -14.47 -5.87
N VAL A 104 2.78 -13.83 -4.69
CA VAL A 104 3.83 -13.96 -3.66
C VAL A 104 3.96 -15.41 -3.23
N LYS A 105 2.84 -16.09 -2.91
CA LYS A 105 2.83 -17.51 -2.50
C LYS A 105 3.41 -18.46 -3.57
N ALA A 106 3.27 -18.13 -4.84
CA ALA A 106 3.78 -18.95 -5.94
C ALA A 106 5.26 -18.67 -6.26
N ASN A 107 5.79 -17.51 -5.92
CA ASN A 107 7.09 -17.06 -6.39
C ASN A 107 8.15 -16.85 -5.27
N ILE A 108 7.73 -16.79 -4.00
CA ILE A 108 8.63 -16.63 -2.86
C ILE A 108 8.56 -17.91 -2.00
N THR A 109 9.71 -18.47 -1.70
CA THR A 109 9.84 -19.63 -0.81
C THR A 109 10.14 -19.16 0.60
N TYR A 110 9.40 -19.68 1.59
CA TYR A 110 9.68 -19.35 2.99
C TYR A 110 11.01 -19.94 3.44
N ILE A 111 11.85 -19.11 4.02
CA ILE A 111 13.09 -19.50 4.68
C ILE A 111 13.34 -18.51 5.84
N SER A 112 13.69 -19.03 7.03
CA SER A 112 13.98 -18.14 8.15
C SER A 112 15.31 -17.42 7.96
N ASP A 113 15.42 -16.20 8.45
CA ASP A 113 16.64 -15.40 8.48
C ASP A 113 17.83 -16.14 9.10
N LYS A 114 17.57 -16.89 10.17
CA LYS A 114 18.61 -17.71 10.80
C LYS A 114 19.20 -18.74 9.83
N THR A 115 18.37 -19.31 8.97
CA THR A 115 18.83 -20.28 7.98
C THR A 115 19.55 -19.62 6.82
N GLU A 116 19.04 -18.49 6.34
CA GLU A 116 19.58 -17.81 5.15
C GLU A 116 20.80 -16.92 5.49
N TYR A 117 20.72 -16.15 6.59
CA TYR A 117 21.73 -15.14 6.95
C TYR A 117 22.53 -15.47 8.21
N GLY A 118 22.13 -16.51 8.98
CA GLY A 118 22.80 -16.88 10.24
C GLY A 118 22.46 -15.97 11.43
N ILE A 119 21.53 -15.03 11.26
CA ILE A 119 21.05 -14.08 12.30
C ILE A 119 19.54 -14.23 12.49
N SER A 120 18.99 -13.75 13.61
CA SER A 120 17.59 -13.98 13.97
C SER A 120 16.60 -13.08 13.23
N GLU A 121 17.04 -11.94 12.75
CA GLU A 121 16.19 -10.92 12.11
C GLU A 121 16.97 -10.15 11.05
N PHE A 122 16.53 -10.18 9.80
CA PHE A 122 17.14 -9.44 8.69
C PHE A 122 16.11 -9.06 7.63
N TRP A 123 15.44 -7.97 7.84
CA TRP A 123 14.40 -7.48 6.92
C TRP A 123 14.95 -7.06 5.57
N CYS A 124 14.53 -7.72 4.52
CA CYS A 124 14.91 -7.40 3.16
C CYS A 124 14.01 -6.32 2.55
N TYR A 125 14.60 -5.49 1.71
CA TYR A 125 13.80 -4.71 0.76
C TYR A 125 13.16 -5.65 -0.27
N ALA A 126 11.99 -5.26 -0.79
CA ALA A 126 11.25 -6.09 -1.74
C ALA A 126 12.12 -6.56 -2.92
N TYR A 127 13.00 -5.72 -3.48
CA TYR A 127 13.89 -6.11 -4.57
C TYR A 127 14.90 -7.19 -4.17
N GLN A 128 15.33 -7.22 -2.91
CA GLN A 128 16.25 -8.25 -2.39
C GLN A 128 15.54 -9.60 -2.29
N THR A 129 14.36 -9.63 -1.69
CA THR A 129 13.51 -10.83 -1.62
C THR A 129 13.18 -11.37 -3.01
N LEU A 130 12.84 -10.49 -3.96
CA LEU A 130 12.59 -10.87 -5.36
C LEU A 130 13.82 -11.47 -6.04
N LYS A 131 15.00 -10.92 -5.80
CA LYS A 131 16.27 -11.42 -6.36
C LYS A 131 16.58 -12.82 -5.85
N HIS A 132 16.35 -13.09 -4.57
CA HIS A 132 16.63 -14.37 -3.93
C HIS A 132 15.48 -15.36 -4.09
N LYS A 133 14.26 -14.88 -4.36
CA LYS A 133 13.01 -15.66 -4.39
C LYS A 133 12.73 -16.41 -3.08
N LYS A 134 13.23 -15.91 -1.99
CA LYS A 134 13.11 -16.45 -0.64
C LYS A 134 13.05 -15.31 0.37
N GLY A 135 12.50 -15.61 1.55
CA GLY A 135 12.44 -14.74 2.69
C GLY A 135 11.51 -15.30 3.74
N ASP A 136 11.44 -14.68 4.89
CA ASP A 136 10.52 -15.10 5.93
C ASP A 136 9.26 -14.20 6.00
N CYS A 137 8.60 -14.14 7.16
CA CYS A 137 7.26 -13.58 7.25
C CYS A 137 7.17 -12.10 6.83
N GLU A 138 8.11 -11.25 7.28
CA GLU A 138 8.11 -9.84 6.93
C GLU A 138 8.55 -9.60 5.49
N ASP A 139 9.51 -10.36 4.99
CA ASP A 139 10.03 -10.21 3.63
C ASP A 139 8.94 -10.38 2.58
N GLY A 140 8.19 -11.47 2.68
CA GLY A 140 7.06 -11.70 1.77
C GLY A 140 5.90 -10.75 2.00
N SER A 141 5.67 -10.29 3.24
CA SER A 141 4.66 -9.27 3.54
C SER A 141 5.02 -7.91 2.95
N ILE A 142 6.31 -7.55 2.95
CA ILE A 142 6.83 -6.34 2.29
C ILE A 142 6.63 -6.44 0.77
N VAL A 143 6.97 -7.57 0.14
CA VAL A 143 6.71 -7.79 -1.30
C VAL A 143 5.21 -7.67 -1.59
N LEU A 144 4.36 -8.36 -0.83
CA LEU A 144 2.91 -8.35 -1.02
C LEU A 144 2.35 -6.93 -0.95
N ALA A 145 2.68 -6.18 0.09
CA ALA A 145 2.18 -4.81 0.27
C ALA A 145 2.64 -3.87 -0.87
N ASN A 146 3.89 -3.98 -1.32
CA ASN A 146 4.38 -3.23 -2.47
C ASN A 146 3.59 -3.55 -3.76
N LEU A 147 3.41 -4.83 -4.07
CA LEU A 147 2.63 -5.25 -5.24
C LEU A 147 1.19 -4.72 -5.18
N MET A 148 0.56 -4.75 -4.02
CA MET A 148 -0.80 -4.24 -3.84
C MET A 148 -0.89 -2.73 -4.11
N ILE A 149 0.06 -1.93 -3.61
CA ILE A 149 0.09 -0.47 -3.87
C ILE A 149 0.35 -0.18 -5.35
N ILE A 150 1.30 -0.89 -5.97
CA ILE A 150 1.60 -0.75 -7.40
C ILE A 150 0.40 -1.19 -8.26
N ALA A 151 -0.35 -2.21 -7.83
CA ALA A 151 -1.61 -2.63 -8.43
C ALA A 151 -2.77 -1.61 -8.24
N LYS A 152 -2.46 -0.40 -7.74
CA LYS A 152 -3.39 0.72 -7.53
C LYS A 152 -4.45 0.47 -6.45
N ILE A 153 -4.16 -0.39 -5.49
CA ILE A 153 -4.94 -0.47 -4.25
C ILE A 153 -4.59 0.75 -3.39
N PRO A 154 -5.55 1.52 -2.89
CA PRO A 154 -5.28 2.68 -2.03
C PRO A 154 -4.43 2.28 -0.80
N TYR A 155 -3.38 3.04 -0.51
CA TYR A 155 -2.40 2.69 0.53
C TYR A 155 -3.03 2.51 1.93
N TRP A 156 -4.10 3.22 2.22
CA TRP A 156 -4.80 3.13 3.51
C TRP A 156 -5.54 1.80 3.69
N ARG A 157 -5.81 1.07 2.60
CA ARG A 157 -6.38 -0.28 2.63
C ARG A 157 -5.37 -1.36 2.98
N VAL A 158 -4.07 -1.06 2.91
CA VAL A 158 -3.00 -2.05 3.05
C VAL A 158 -2.15 -1.71 4.25
N ARG A 159 -1.93 -2.68 5.16
CA ARG A 159 -1.00 -2.54 6.27
C ARG A 159 -0.18 -3.81 6.45
N ILE A 160 1.07 -3.61 6.79
CA ILE A 160 1.93 -4.67 7.32
C ILE A 160 1.89 -4.53 8.84
N ASN A 161 1.70 -5.63 9.54
CA ASN A 161 1.65 -5.69 10.99
C ASN A 161 2.78 -6.59 11.49
N ALA A 162 3.42 -6.20 12.57
CA ALA A 162 4.28 -7.06 13.37
C ALA A 162 3.62 -7.25 14.72
N GLY A 163 3.44 -8.48 15.15
CA GLY A 163 2.66 -8.76 16.37
C GLY A 163 2.76 -10.21 16.82
N ASN A 164 1.87 -10.60 17.71
CA ASN A 164 1.75 -11.96 18.20
C ASN A 164 0.80 -12.77 17.33
N VAL A 165 1.21 -14.00 17.07
CA VAL A 165 0.32 -15.06 16.56
C VAL A 165 0.46 -16.28 17.45
N SER A 166 -0.42 -17.28 17.31
CA SER A 166 -0.38 -18.51 18.13
C SER A 166 0.98 -19.24 18.07
N GLY A 167 1.78 -19.02 17.02
CA GLY A 167 3.12 -19.59 16.87
C GLY A 167 4.28 -18.74 17.38
N GLY A 168 4.03 -17.52 17.87
CA GLY A 168 5.08 -16.57 18.32
C GLY A 168 5.00 -15.21 17.66
N GLY A 169 6.15 -14.51 17.51
CA GLY A 169 6.24 -13.26 16.77
C GLY A 169 6.07 -13.48 15.27
N HIS A 170 5.33 -12.58 14.60
CA HIS A 170 5.03 -12.73 13.18
C HIS A 170 4.76 -11.40 12.50
N ALA A 171 5.15 -11.30 11.22
CA ALA A 171 4.75 -10.19 10.38
C ALA A 171 3.80 -10.66 9.28
N TYR A 172 2.73 -9.91 9.07
CA TYR A 172 1.67 -10.27 8.12
C TYR A 172 0.99 -9.03 7.55
N THR A 173 0.38 -9.18 6.40
CA THR A 173 -0.37 -8.11 5.76
C THR A 173 -1.84 -8.18 6.16
N THR A 174 -2.46 -7.03 6.44
CA THR A 174 -3.91 -6.89 6.49
C THR A 174 -4.39 -5.98 5.37
N TYR A 175 -5.60 -6.25 4.92
CA TYR A 175 -6.23 -5.55 3.82
C TYR A 175 -7.69 -5.18 4.16
N CYS A 176 -8.05 -3.92 3.95
CA CYS A 176 -9.41 -3.43 4.08
C CYS A 176 -10.19 -3.74 2.80
N ARG A 177 -11.04 -4.77 2.82
CA ARG A 177 -11.79 -5.24 1.65
C ARG A 177 -12.87 -4.24 1.21
N GLU A 178 -13.31 -4.35 -0.05
CA GLU A 178 -14.25 -3.38 -0.64
C GLU A 178 -15.69 -3.60 -0.17
N THR A 179 -16.06 -4.84 0.08
CA THR A 179 -17.45 -5.24 0.32
C THR A 179 -18.07 -4.60 1.55
N ASP A 180 -17.34 -4.56 2.67
CA ASP A 180 -17.83 -4.08 3.97
C ASP A 180 -16.86 -3.13 4.67
N GLU A 181 -15.71 -2.83 4.02
CA GLU A 181 -14.66 -1.97 4.56
C GLU A 181 -14.10 -2.46 5.90
N GLN A 182 -14.01 -3.78 6.04
CA GLN A 182 -13.41 -4.46 7.17
C GLN A 182 -12.02 -4.99 6.82
N PHE A 183 -11.13 -5.06 7.83
CA PHE A 183 -9.81 -5.66 7.63
C PHE A 183 -9.87 -7.17 7.73
N VAL A 184 -9.20 -7.81 6.78
CA VAL A 184 -8.96 -9.25 6.74
C VAL A 184 -7.46 -9.53 6.69
N VAL A 185 -7.04 -10.70 7.14
CA VAL A 185 -5.63 -11.11 7.07
C VAL A 185 -5.32 -11.65 5.67
N LEU A 186 -4.22 -11.17 5.10
CA LEU A 186 -3.62 -11.70 3.88
C LEU A 186 -2.20 -12.19 4.21
N ASP A 187 -2.13 -13.34 4.85
CA ASP A 187 -0.88 -13.97 5.21
C ASP A 187 -0.36 -14.84 4.06
N TRP A 188 0.87 -14.62 3.66
CA TRP A 188 1.48 -15.31 2.53
C TRP A 188 2.08 -16.67 2.92
N CYS A 189 2.48 -16.86 4.16
CA CYS A 189 3.23 -18.03 4.59
C CYS A 189 2.45 -19.01 5.48
N TYR A 190 1.44 -18.56 6.26
CA TYR A 190 0.68 -19.46 7.13
C TYR A 190 -0.53 -20.12 6.45
N TRP A 191 -1.12 -19.50 5.45
CA TRP A 191 -2.35 -20.01 4.86
C TRP A 191 -2.13 -20.64 3.49
N TYR A 192 -2.25 -21.95 3.43
CA TYR A 192 -2.01 -22.72 2.21
C TYR A 192 -3.14 -22.60 1.18
N LYS A 193 -4.37 -22.38 1.61
CA LYS A 193 -5.53 -22.30 0.71
C LYS A 193 -5.74 -20.87 0.21
N SER A 194 -5.98 -20.73 -1.09
CA SER A 194 -6.48 -19.49 -1.67
C SER A 194 -7.97 -19.40 -1.38
N ILE A 195 -8.36 -18.45 -0.51
CA ILE A 195 -9.74 -18.15 -0.15
C ILE A 195 -10.05 -16.76 -0.72
N PRO A 196 -11.19 -16.55 -1.40
CA PRO A 196 -11.63 -15.24 -1.84
C PRO A 196 -11.61 -14.22 -0.68
N VAL A 197 -11.25 -12.97 -0.98
CA VAL A 197 -11.18 -11.93 0.05
C VAL A 197 -12.50 -11.74 0.79
N SER A 198 -13.61 -11.84 0.05
CA SER A 198 -14.98 -11.72 0.60
C SER A 198 -15.35 -12.82 1.61
N GLU A 199 -14.73 -13.99 1.53
CA GLU A 199 -15.01 -15.15 2.39
C GLU A 199 -14.08 -15.23 3.61
N ARG A 200 -13.09 -14.34 3.71
CA ARG A 200 -12.15 -14.32 4.83
C ARG A 200 -12.83 -13.80 6.09
N LYS A 201 -12.48 -14.39 7.23
CA LYS A 201 -12.86 -13.84 8.53
C LYS A 201 -12.29 -12.45 8.72
N LEU A 202 -12.96 -11.65 9.53
CA LEU A 202 -12.41 -10.35 9.92
C LEU A 202 -11.13 -10.54 10.74
N HIS A 203 -10.19 -9.61 10.61
CA HIS A 203 -8.98 -9.66 11.44
C HIS A 203 -9.30 -9.71 12.94
N SER A 204 -10.35 -9.01 13.37
CA SER A 204 -10.83 -9.04 14.76
C SER A 204 -11.43 -10.38 15.21
N GLU A 205 -11.73 -11.28 14.27
CA GLU A 205 -12.28 -12.62 14.51
C GLU A 205 -11.23 -13.74 14.35
N GLU A 206 -10.03 -13.37 13.89
CA GLU A 206 -8.91 -14.32 13.73
C GLU A 206 -8.16 -14.48 15.04
N ALA A 207 -8.57 -15.46 15.84
CA ALA A 207 -8.02 -15.70 17.18
C ALA A 207 -6.50 -15.99 17.19
N ASP A 208 -5.95 -16.43 16.06
CA ASP A 208 -4.53 -16.71 15.93
C ASP A 208 -3.67 -15.44 15.75
N TYR A 209 -4.29 -14.27 15.45
CA TYR A 209 -3.61 -12.99 15.23
C TYR A 209 -4.03 -11.98 16.30
N TYR A 210 -3.19 -11.75 17.28
CA TYR A 210 -3.51 -10.88 18.42
C TYR A 210 -2.32 -10.01 18.84
N GLY A 211 -2.62 -8.81 19.37
CA GLY A 211 -1.61 -7.94 19.96
C GLY A 211 -0.58 -7.44 18.96
N ILE A 212 -0.97 -6.46 18.12
CA ILE A 212 -0.06 -5.83 17.16
C ILE A 212 0.92 -4.93 17.92
N TRP A 213 2.22 -5.18 17.81
CA TRP A 213 3.27 -4.36 18.42
C TRP A 213 3.43 -3.03 17.71
N PHE A 214 3.37 -3.06 16.38
CA PHE A 214 3.33 -1.91 15.48
C PHE A 214 2.83 -2.34 14.11
N SER A 215 2.39 -1.35 13.35
CA SER A 215 2.00 -1.55 11.95
C SER A 215 2.42 -0.38 11.09
N TRP A 216 2.47 -0.57 9.78
CA TRP A 216 2.76 0.51 8.85
C TRP A 216 2.12 0.30 7.49
N ASN A 217 1.98 1.40 6.78
CA ASN A 217 1.64 1.44 5.37
C ASN A 217 2.61 2.37 4.63
N GLN A 218 2.37 2.63 3.37
CA GLN A 218 3.24 3.48 2.56
C GLN A 218 3.47 4.89 3.15
N LYS A 219 2.50 5.46 3.85
CA LYS A 219 2.58 6.84 4.36
C LYS A 219 2.85 6.94 5.86
N TYR A 220 2.34 6.02 6.64
CA TYR A 220 2.35 6.12 8.09
C TYR A 220 2.79 4.83 8.77
N SER A 221 3.37 4.98 9.96
CA SER A 221 3.56 3.89 10.91
C SER A 221 2.84 4.21 12.22
N PHE A 222 2.45 3.16 12.95
CA PHE A 222 1.56 3.22 14.09
C PHE A 222 2.11 2.33 15.21
N GLY A 223 1.91 2.76 16.47
CA GLY A 223 2.29 1.98 17.65
C GLY A 223 1.39 0.77 17.88
N ALA A 224 1.53 0.19 19.06
CA ALA A 224 0.80 -1.00 19.46
C ALA A 224 -0.73 -0.82 19.41
N MET A 225 -1.43 -1.88 19.03
CA MET A 225 -2.88 -1.98 19.03
C MET A 225 -3.31 -3.44 19.23
N GLU A 226 -4.56 -3.66 19.63
CA GLU A 226 -5.08 -5.03 19.84
C GLU A 226 -5.25 -5.76 18.49
N THR A 227 -6.17 -5.29 17.68
CA THR A 227 -6.46 -5.80 16.34
C THR A 227 -6.91 -4.66 15.44
N MET A 228 -7.07 -4.93 14.15
CA MET A 228 -7.65 -3.97 13.24
C MET A 228 -9.14 -4.27 13.04
N SER A 229 -9.98 -3.38 13.56
CA SER A 229 -11.42 -3.38 13.24
C SER A 229 -11.68 -2.60 11.95
N GLY A 230 -12.87 -2.78 11.40
CA GLY A 230 -13.33 -2.07 10.22
C GLY A 230 -13.71 -0.60 10.47
N MET A 231 -14.38 -0.03 9.49
CA MET A 231 -14.86 1.36 9.53
C MET A 231 -16.21 1.44 10.25
N GLU A 232 -16.22 1.18 11.55
CA GLU A 232 -17.44 1.30 12.36
C GLU A 232 -17.98 2.74 12.33
N GLY A 233 -19.26 2.88 12.04
CA GLY A 233 -19.93 4.18 12.03
C GLY A 233 -19.68 5.04 10.77
N PHE A 234 -18.87 4.58 9.83
CA PHE A 234 -18.69 5.29 8.56
C PHE A 234 -19.90 5.07 7.65
N LYS A 235 -20.75 6.08 7.51
CA LYS A 235 -21.84 6.03 6.53
C LYS A 235 -21.28 6.40 5.16
N ARG A 236 -21.38 5.48 4.19
CA ARG A 236 -21.16 5.85 2.78
C ARG A 236 -22.08 7.02 2.44
N VAL A 237 -21.50 8.15 2.10
CA VAL A 237 -22.24 9.20 1.41
C VAL A 237 -22.45 8.66 0.00
N LYS A 238 -23.71 8.37 -0.34
CA LYS A 238 -24.12 7.91 -1.67
C LYS A 238 -23.94 9.01 -2.70
#